data_0d7aeba5c99644ae00a90a3daf65725d
#
_entry.id   0d7aeba5c99644ae00a90a3daf65725d
#
_cell.length_a   1.000
_cell.length_b   1.000
_cell.length_c   1.000
_cell.angle_alpha   90.00
_cell.angle_beta   90.00
_cell.angle_gamma   90.00
#
_symmetry.space_group_name_H-M   'P 1'
#
loop_
_entity.id
_entity.type
_entity.pdbx_description
1 polymer ?
#
loop_
_entity_poly.entity_id
_entity_poly.type
_entity_poly.pdbx_seq_one_letter_code
_entity_poly.pdbx_strand_id
1 'polypeptide(L)'
;MTVGTIAMPRDLVALAALLTQGPLSFLAGGTDVMVAGRGLPAAGPLVDLARVAGLAFIDATGADIRIGAATTVAALAADPALRARLPALAQAAAQCGAVQIRNRATIGGNIANAAPAADLIPVLLAACARLRLILPGGARAEVVLDGFTLPPGALITEIILPGPALLGRSAFAKLGARRELTIARLNLAMLADYHHGRFGAVRLVAGALGPRPRRLPRAEAALAGQVLNPATLRAYLAALTAEVETAIPSRAALTWKRRAIAGPGLAVVADVAGLALDAPLFEAVA
;
A
#
# COMPACT_ATOMS: atom_id res chain seq x y z
N MET A 1 24.00 -15.45 -18.73
CA MET A 1 23.93 -14.09 -18.16
C MET A 1 25.10 -13.92 -17.22
N THR A 2 26.04 -13.09 -17.58
CA THR A 2 27.17 -12.75 -16.69
C THR A 2 26.59 -11.87 -15.60
N VAL A 3 26.53 -12.35 -14.38
CA VAL A 3 26.19 -11.53 -13.21
C VAL A 3 27.32 -10.52 -13.07
N GLY A 4 27.01 -9.24 -13.37
CA GLY A 4 27.97 -8.17 -13.12
C GLY A 4 28.30 -8.05 -11.64
N THR A 5 29.26 -7.21 -11.31
CA THR A 5 29.70 -6.97 -9.93
C THR A 5 28.51 -6.58 -9.05
N ILE A 6 28.32 -7.27 -7.92
CA ILE A 6 27.32 -6.90 -6.91
C ILE A 6 28.00 -6.00 -5.89
N ALA A 7 27.55 -4.75 -5.80
CA ALA A 7 28.00 -3.82 -4.78
C ALA A 7 27.15 -3.98 -3.51
N MET A 8 27.81 -3.95 -2.35
CA MET A 8 27.16 -4.12 -1.03
C MET A 8 27.54 -2.95 -0.11
N PRO A 9 27.01 -1.73 -0.38
CA PRO A 9 27.26 -0.59 0.50
C PRO A 9 26.69 -0.86 1.90
N ARG A 10 27.35 -0.34 2.93
CA ARG A 10 26.94 -0.56 4.32
C ARG A 10 26.16 0.61 4.91
N ASP A 11 26.20 1.76 4.27
CA ASP A 11 25.51 2.98 4.70
C ASP A 11 25.07 3.84 3.50
N LEU A 12 24.31 4.89 3.81
CA LEU A 12 23.78 5.82 2.80
C LEU A 12 24.87 6.68 2.14
N VAL A 13 26.02 6.88 2.77
CA VAL A 13 27.14 7.64 2.21
C VAL A 13 27.81 6.83 1.10
N ALA A 14 28.16 5.59 1.39
CA ALA A 14 28.71 4.66 0.40
C ALA A 14 27.74 4.43 -0.76
N LEU A 15 26.43 4.31 -0.46
CA LEU A 15 25.41 4.17 -1.47
C LEU A 15 25.27 5.40 -2.36
N ALA A 16 25.30 6.61 -1.79
CA ALA A 16 25.24 7.87 -2.55
C ALA A 16 26.47 8.02 -3.47
N ALA A 17 27.65 7.62 -3.02
CA ALA A 17 28.86 7.63 -3.84
C ALA A 17 28.75 6.69 -5.06
N LEU A 18 28.09 5.55 -4.94
CA LEU A 18 27.85 4.66 -6.08
C LEU A 18 26.89 5.30 -7.11
N LEU A 19 25.87 6.02 -6.65
CA LEU A 19 24.89 6.69 -7.52
C LEU A 19 25.48 7.80 -8.40
N THR A 20 26.66 8.32 -8.05
CA THR A 20 27.38 9.32 -8.88
C THR A 20 28.18 8.68 -10.00
N GLN A 21 28.41 7.36 -9.99
CA GLN A 21 29.27 6.67 -10.94
C GLN A 21 28.56 6.18 -12.20
N GLY A 22 27.22 6.25 -12.24
CA GLY A 22 26.43 5.83 -13.39
C GLY A 22 25.13 5.11 -13.01
N PRO A 23 24.44 4.55 -14.00
CA PRO A 23 23.18 3.85 -13.77
C PRO A 23 23.39 2.57 -12.95
N LEU A 24 22.55 2.40 -11.92
CA LEU A 24 22.55 1.25 -11.01
C LEU A 24 21.22 0.51 -11.07
N SER A 25 21.28 -0.78 -10.75
CA SER A 25 20.11 -1.59 -10.48
C SER A 25 20.08 -1.96 -8.99
N PHE A 26 18.91 -1.91 -8.37
CA PHE A 26 18.77 -2.13 -6.92
C PHE A 26 18.11 -3.47 -6.63
N LEU A 27 18.66 -4.19 -5.68
CA LEU A 27 18.12 -5.42 -5.10
C LEU A 27 17.82 -5.17 -3.62
N ALA A 28 16.54 -5.13 -3.25
CA ALA A 28 16.12 -5.11 -1.85
C ALA A 28 15.77 -6.55 -1.39
N GLY A 29 14.50 -6.87 -1.20
CA GLY A 29 14.08 -8.23 -0.81
C GLY A 29 14.23 -9.30 -1.89
N GLY A 30 14.32 -8.91 -3.17
CA GLY A 30 14.48 -9.80 -4.32
C GLY A 30 13.24 -10.61 -4.70
N THR A 31 12.15 -10.51 -3.97
CA THR A 31 10.97 -11.39 -4.11
C THR A 31 10.25 -11.25 -5.46
N ASP A 32 10.35 -10.10 -6.11
CA ASP A 32 9.77 -9.87 -7.43
C ASP A 32 10.76 -10.20 -8.55
N VAL A 33 12.04 -9.82 -8.36
CA VAL A 33 13.13 -10.09 -9.31
C VAL A 33 13.36 -11.59 -9.51
N MET A 34 13.14 -12.39 -8.47
CA MET A 34 13.31 -13.84 -8.51
C MET A 34 12.10 -14.59 -9.09
N VAL A 35 11.05 -13.88 -9.50
CA VAL A 35 9.93 -14.52 -10.22
C VAL A 35 10.39 -14.98 -11.59
N ALA A 36 10.08 -16.23 -11.92
CA ALA A 36 10.47 -16.82 -13.20
C ALA A 36 10.02 -15.94 -14.39
N GLY A 37 10.94 -15.68 -15.31
CA GLY A 37 10.71 -14.87 -16.51
C GLY A 37 10.89 -13.35 -16.34
N ARG A 38 11.03 -12.81 -15.12
CA ARG A 38 11.34 -11.40 -14.92
C ARG A 38 12.84 -11.10 -14.99
N GLY A 39 13.66 -11.94 -14.37
CA GLY A 39 15.11 -11.82 -14.37
C GLY A 39 15.65 -10.61 -13.60
N LEU A 40 16.97 -10.53 -13.49
CA LEU A 40 17.65 -9.36 -12.93
C LEU A 40 17.59 -8.19 -13.93
N PRO A 41 17.50 -6.94 -13.45
CA PRO A 41 17.58 -5.77 -14.30
C PRO A 41 18.86 -5.79 -15.14
N ALA A 42 18.73 -5.45 -16.42
CA ALA A 42 19.82 -5.58 -17.38
C ALA A 42 20.83 -4.41 -17.37
N ALA A 43 20.57 -3.34 -16.63
CA ALA A 43 21.33 -2.11 -16.68
C ALA A 43 22.22 -1.92 -15.46
N GLY A 44 23.54 -1.87 -15.66
CA GLY A 44 24.54 -1.48 -14.69
C GLY A 44 24.83 -2.49 -13.56
N PRO A 45 25.73 -2.13 -12.65
CA PRO A 45 26.03 -2.93 -11.45
C PRO A 45 24.79 -3.11 -10.58
N LEU A 46 24.64 -4.30 -10.01
CA LEU A 46 23.59 -4.60 -9.03
C LEU A 46 24.03 -4.15 -7.65
N VAL A 47 23.17 -3.40 -6.95
CA VAL A 47 23.44 -2.94 -5.58
C VAL A 47 22.49 -3.65 -4.61
N ASP A 48 23.04 -4.41 -3.68
CA ASP A 48 22.28 -5.05 -2.60
C ASP A 48 22.01 -4.03 -1.49
N LEU A 49 20.74 -3.76 -1.24
CA LEU A 49 20.26 -2.80 -0.23
C LEU A 49 20.03 -3.44 1.14
N ALA A 50 20.10 -4.77 1.26
CA ALA A 50 19.66 -5.49 2.45
C ALA A 50 20.48 -5.15 3.71
N ARG A 51 21.71 -4.63 3.56
CA ARG A 51 22.62 -4.31 4.67
C ARG A 51 22.96 -2.83 4.78
N VAL A 52 22.27 -1.96 4.04
CA VAL A 52 22.48 -0.52 4.11
C VAL A 52 21.88 0.02 5.40
N ALA A 53 22.73 0.46 6.33
CA ALA A 53 22.28 1.09 7.57
C ALA A 53 21.44 2.35 7.25
N GLY A 54 20.37 2.56 8.00
CA GLY A 54 19.46 3.69 7.81
C GLY A 54 18.36 3.50 6.75
N LEU A 55 18.31 2.32 6.06
CA LEU A 55 17.20 2.00 5.15
C LEU A 55 16.11 1.10 5.77
N ALA A 56 16.33 0.49 6.94
CA ALA A 56 15.37 -0.37 7.60
C ALA A 56 15.06 0.16 9.00
N PHE A 57 13.97 0.86 9.14
CA PHE A 57 13.48 1.39 10.42
C PHE A 57 11.99 1.70 10.36
N ILE A 58 11.34 1.79 11.51
CA ILE A 58 10.00 2.33 11.72
C ILE A 58 10.12 3.35 12.85
N ASP A 59 9.83 4.60 12.56
CA ASP A 59 9.77 5.67 13.54
C ASP A 59 8.35 6.25 13.55
N ALA A 60 7.62 5.92 14.59
CA ALA A 60 6.26 6.39 14.83
C ALA A 60 6.16 7.22 16.13
N THR A 61 7.27 7.78 16.61
CA THR A 61 7.35 8.55 17.85
C THR A 61 6.86 9.99 17.66
N GLY A 62 7.05 10.56 16.47
CA GLY A 62 6.63 11.92 16.12
C GLY A 62 5.17 11.98 15.61
N ALA A 63 4.77 13.17 15.13
CA ALA A 63 3.46 13.34 14.47
C ALA A 63 3.36 12.47 13.21
N ASP A 64 4.36 12.54 12.35
CA ASP A 64 4.47 11.70 11.16
C ASP A 64 4.94 10.28 11.54
N ILE A 65 4.59 9.28 10.71
CA ILE A 65 5.22 7.97 10.73
C ILE A 65 6.25 7.93 9.61
N ARG A 66 7.49 7.56 9.95
CA ARG A 66 8.59 7.47 9.00
C ARG A 66 9.06 6.02 8.90
N ILE A 67 9.19 5.51 7.68
CA ILE A 67 9.52 4.10 7.44
C ILE A 67 10.64 4.04 6.41
N GLY A 68 11.75 3.40 6.76
CA GLY A 68 12.86 3.15 5.83
C GLY A 68 12.45 2.18 4.72
N ALA A 69 12.88 2.45 3.49
CA ALA A 69 12.43 1.71 2.31
C ALA A 69 12.82 0.23 2.30
N ALA A 70 13.88 -0.16 3.01
CA ALA A 70 14.28 -1.55 3.17
C ALA A 70 13.58 -2.28 4.34
N THR A 71 12.67 -1.63 5.06
CA THR A 71 11.86 -2.27 6.10
C THR A 71 11.03 -3.39 5.49
N THR A 72 11.14 -4.58 6.08
CA THR A 72 10.44 -5.76 5.56
C THR A 72 8.94 -5.71 5.83
N VAL A 73 8.16 -6.36 4.97
CA VAL A 73 6.72 -6.49 5.16
C VAL A 73 6.39 -7.22 6.47
N ALA A 74 7.24 -8.19 6.88
CA ALA A 74 7.07 -8.86 8.17
C ALA A 74 7.25 -7.88 9.35
N ALA A 75 8.23 -6.97 9.28
CA ALA A 75 8.42 -5.94 10.30
C ALA A 75 7.21 -5.00 10.40
N LEU A 76 6.68 -4.55 9.26
CA LEU A 76 5.44 -3.73 9.23
C LEU A 76 4.26 -4.44 9.88
N ALA A 77 4.06 -5.74 9.59
CA ALA A 77 2.97 -6.52 10.16
C ALA A 77 3.09 -6.73 11.67
N ALA A 78 4.32 -6.77 12.19
CA ALA A 78 4.59 -7.04 13.61
C ALA A 78 4.67 -5.79 14.47
N ASP A 79 4.89 -4.61 13.88
CA ASP A 79 5.18 -3.38 14.61
C ASP A 79 3.98 -2.90 15.45
N PRO A 80 4.13 -2.72 16.79
CA PRO A 80 3.04 -2.33 17.66
C PRO A 80 2.60 -0.89 17.45
N ALA A 81 3.50 0.02 17.09
CA ALA A 81 3.16 1.41 16.86
C ALA A 81 2.35 1.58 15.57
N LEU A 82 2.67 0.82 14.52
CA LEU A 82 1.83 0.76 13.31
C LEU A 82 0.46 0.18 13.59
N ARG A 83 0.38 -0.89 14.38
CA ARG A 83 -0.92 -1.48 14.78
C ARG A 83 -1.80 -0.49 15.54
N ALA A 84 -1.20 0.38 16.34
CA ALA A 84 -1.91 1.40 17.10
C ALA A 84 -2.30 2.62 16.25
N ARG A 85 -1.38 3.13 15.42
CA ARG A 85 -1.55 4.41 14.71
C ARG A 85 -2.09 4.29 13.29
N LEU A 86 -1.82 3.17 12.61
CA LEU A 86 -2.27 2.88 11.24
C LEU A 86 -2.50 1.38 11.06
N PRO A 87 -3.49 0.80 11.77
CA PRO A 87 -3.78 -0.63 11.73
C PRO A 87 -3.95 -1.18 10.31
N ALA A 88 -4.50 -0.40 9.38
CA ALA A 88 -4.62 -0.81 7.98
C ALA A 88 -3.29 -1.22 7.34
N LEU A 89 -2.16 -0.55 7.68
CA LEU A 89 -0.86 -0.91 7.12
C LEU A 89 -0.35 -2.24 7.69
N ALA A 90 -0.52 -2.48 8.98
CA ALA A 90 -0.17 -3.74 9.60
C ALA A 90 -1.04 -4.89 9.07
N GLN A 91 -2.35 -4.66 8.87
CA GLN A 91 -3.30 -5.62 8.27
C GLN A 91 -2.93 -5.96 6.83
N ALA A 92 -2.65 -4.95 5.99
CA ALA A 92 -2.20 -5.14 4.61
C ALA A 92 -0.89 -5.92 4.54
N ALA A 93 0.07 -5.58 5.40
CA ALA A 93 1.35 -6.27 5.50
C ALA A 93 1.19 -7.74 5.93
N ALA A 94 0.32 -8.03 6.90
CA ALA A 94 0.05 -9.40 7.37
C ALA A 94 -0.56 -10.29 6.27
N GLN A 95 -1.35 -9.71 5.37
CA GLN A 95 -2.00 -10.40 4.25
C GLN A 95 -1.17 -10.42 2.96
N CYS A 96 0.01 -9.79 2.93
CA CYS A 96 0.87 -9.70 1.76
C CYS A 96 1.68 -10.99 1.59
N GLY A 97 1.34 -11.80 0.58
CA GLY A 97 2.08 -13.01 0.23
C GLY A 97 2.20 -14.04 1.36
N ALA A 98 3.17 -14.95 1.21
CA ALA A 98 3.51 -15.97 2.21
C ALA A 98 4.53 -15.43 3.23
N VAL A 99 4.70 -16.12 4.36
CA VAL A 99 5.64 -15.72 5.44
C VAL A 99 7.06 -15.51 4.90
N GLN A 100 7.57 -16.44 4.08
CA GLN A 100 8.90 -16.32 3.48
C GLN A 100 9.01 -15.12 2.54
N ILE A 101 7.92 -14.72 1.87
CA ILE A 101 7.88 -13.51 1.05
C ILE A 101 7.91 -12.27 1.95
N ARG A 102 7.07 -12.22 3.00
CA ARG A 102 7.05 -11.07 3.92
C ARG A 102 8.37 -10.85 4.64
N ASN A 103 9.10 -11.91 4.96
CA ASN A 103 10.42 -11.84 5.60
C ASN A 103 11.49 -11.21 4.69
N ARG A 104 11.27 -11.16 3.38
CA ARG A 104 12.20 -10.62 2.40
C ARG A 104 11.71 -9.37 1.70
N ALA A 105 10.44 -9.35 1.27
CA ALA A 105 9.83 -8.22 0.59
C ALA A 105 9.90 -6.96 1.47
N THR A 106 10.19 -5.82 0.84
CA THR A 106 10.32 -4.53 1.51
C THR A 106 9.25 -3.56 1.05
N ILE A 107 8.94 -2.56 1.87
CA ILE A 107 7.96 -1.53 1.52
C ILE A 107 8.41 -0.72 0.29
N GLY A 108 9.69 -0.34 0.21
CA GLY A 108 10.25 0.35 -0.94
C GLY A 108 10.20 -0.50 -2.21
N GLY A 109 10.51 -1.81 -2.10
CA GLY A 109 10.38 -2.76 -3.21
C GLY A 109 8.94 -2.93 -3.69
N ASN A 110 7.96 -2.95 -2.79
CA ASN A 110 6.53 -2.99 -3.13
C ASN A 110 6.08 -1.75 -3.92
N ILE A 111 6.53 -0.56 -3.51
CA ILE A 111 6.25 0.70 -4.21
C ILE A 111 6.96 0.73 -5.58
N ALA A 112 8.24 0.36 -5.64
CA ALA A 112 9.02 0.38 -6.87
C ALA A 112 8.48 -0.58 -7.93
N ASN A 113 8.01 -1.77 -7.50
CA ASN A 113 7.37 -2.74 -8.40
C ASN A 113 6.01 -2.25 -8.92
N ALA A 114 5.30 -1.40 -8.17
CA ALA A 114 4.04 -0.77 -8.55
C ALA A 114 2.98 -1.73 -9.12
N ALA A 115 2.94 -2.98 -8.64
CA ALA A 115 1.98 -3.97 -9.11
C ALA A 115 0.53 -3.49 -8.86
N PRO A 116 -0.39 -3.66 -9.85
CA PRO A 116 -1.79 -3.25 -9.68
C PRO A 116 -2.48 -3.89 -8.48
N ALA A 117 -2.04 -5.08 -8.09
CA ALA A 117 -2.58 -5.88 -6.98
C ALA A 117 -1.71 -5.77 -5.70
N ALA A 118 -0.81 -4.77 -5.61
CA ALA A 118 -0.03 -4.55 -4.41
C ALA A 118 -0.93 -4.23 -3.21
N ASP A 119 -0.65 -4.86 -2.07
CA ASP A 119 -1.50 -4.72 -0.88
C ASP A 119 -1.17 -3.46 -0.07
N LEU A 120 0.10 -3.01 -0.06
CA LEU A 120 0.52 -1.86 0.75
C LEU A 120 0.15 -0.51 0.10
N ILE A 121 0.24 -0.41 -1.23
CA ILE A 121 0.07 0.87 -1.94
C ILE A 121 -1.30 1.53 -1.67
N PRO A 122 -2.44 0.83 -1.64
CA PRO A 122 -3.73 1.44 -1.32
C PRO A 122 -3.74 2.13 0.06
N VAL A 123 -3.12 1.52 1.07
CA VAL A 123 -3.03 2.12 2.41
C VAL A 123 -2.13 3.35 2.39
N LEU A 124 -0.99 3.27 1.71
CA LEU A 124 -0.05 4.39 1.60
C LEU A 124 -0.66 5.58 0.86
N LEU A 125 -1.45 5.34 -0.19
CA LEU A 125 -2.20 6.38 -0.90
C LEU A 125 -3.29 7.01 -0.01
N ALA A 126 -4.05 6.19 0.72
CA ALA A 126 -5.06 6.70 1.66
C ALA A 126 -4.42 7.53 2.79
N ALA A 127 -3.20 7.19 3.21
CA ALA A 127 -2.40 7.95 4.17
C ALA A 127 -1.65 9.15 3.57
N CYS A 128 -1.86 9.49 2.28
CA CYS A 128 -1.18 10.58 1.58
C CYS A 128 0.35 10.49 1.68
N ALA A 129 0.90 9.29 1.52
CA ALA A 129 2.33 9.03 1.68
C ALA A 129 3.18 9.91 0.77
N ARG A 130 4.32 10.35 1.29
CA ARG A 130 5.41 10.99 0.56
C ARG A 130 6.63 10.07 0.56
N LEU A 131 7.42 10.17 -0.48
CA LEU A 131 8.61 9.36 -0.69
C LEU A 131 9.85 10.24 -0.71
N ARG A 132 10.89 9.89 0.03
CA ARG A 132 12.22 10.45 -0.15
C ARG A 132 13.01 9.58 -1.10
N LEU A 133 13.65 10.24 -2.04
CA LEU A 133 14.40 9.62 -3.12
C LEU A 133 15.84 10.11 -3.12
N ILE A 134 16.74 9.24 -3.61
CA ILE A 134 18.00 9.66 -4.18
C ILE A 134 17.91 9.40 -5.69
N LEU A 135 18.11 10.44 -6.48
CA LEU A 135 18.07 10.39 -7.95
C LEU A 135 19.45 9.99 -8.51
N PRO A 136 19.53 9.53 -9.78
CA PRO A 136 20.81 9.41 -10.47
C PRO A 136 21.62 10.69 -10.34
N GLY A 137 22.91 10.58 -10.06
CA GLY A 137 23.77 11.73 -9.77
C GLY A 137 23.76 12.19 -8.31
N GLY A 138 22.99 11.53 -7.41
CA GLY A 138 23.02 11.75 -5.96
C GLY A 138 22.10 12.85 -5.44
N ALA A 139 21.35 13.55 -6.30
CA ALA A 139 20.38 14.57 -5.87
C ALA A 139 19.25 13.94 -5.04
N ARG A 140 18.79 14.64 -4.01
CA ARG A 140 17.67 14.21 -3.14
C ARG A 140 16.38 14.88 -3.56
N ALA A 141 15.28 14.14 -3.51
CA ALA A 141 13.95 14.65 -3.78
C ALA A 141 12.94 14.12 -2.77
N GLU A 142 11.86 14.87 -2.53
CA GLU A 142 10.67 14.41 -1.84
C GLU A 142 9.48 14.58 -2.78
N VAL A 143 8.69 13.52 -2.96
CA VAL A 143 7.56 13.47 -3.89
C VAL A 143 6.34 12.83 -3.21
N VAL A 144 5.14 13.17 -3.68
CA VAL A 144 3.91 12.46 -3.26
C VAL A 144 3.82 11.11 -3.97
N LEU A 145 3.27 10.11 -3.28
CA LEU A 145 3.09 8.77 -3.86
C LEU A 145 1.99 8.73 -4.94
N ASP A 146 0.96 9.57 -4.81
CA ASP A 146 -0.15 9.61 -5.77
C ASP A 146 0.35 10.04 -7.15
N GLY A 147 0.02 9.24 -8.17
CA GLY A 147 0.51 9.45 -9.54
C GLY A 147 2.00 9.16 -9.76
N PHE A 148 2.75 8.79 -8.71
CA PHE A 148 4.19 8.56 -8.79
C PHE A 148 4.56 7.37 -9.68
N THR A 149 5.65 7.54 -10.42
CA THR A 149 6.39 6.48 -11.11
C THR A 149 7.86 6.65 -10.78
N LEU A 150 8.49 5.58 -10.31
CA LEU A 150 9.91 5.63 -9.95
C LEU A 150 10.76 5.86 -11.19
N PRO A 151 11.56 6.96 -11.24
CA PRO A 151 12.48 7.19 -12.34
C PRO A 151 13.54 6.08 -12.44
N PRO A 152 13.96 5.68 -13.64
CA PRO A 152 15.04 4.70 -13.81
C PRO A 152 16.29 5.11 -13.03
N GLY A 153 16.88 4.18 -12.27
CA GLY A 153 18.06 4.42 -11.46
C GLY A 153 17.84 5.27 -10.19
N ALA A 154 16.62 5.72 -9.92
CA ALA A 154 16.31 6.37 -8.65
C ALA A 154 16.08 5.34 -7.53
N LEU A 155 16.40 5.71 -6.31
CA LEU A 155 16.25 4.89 -5.12
C LEU A 155 15.26 5.54 -4.15
N ILE A 156 14.24 4.79 -3.72
CA ILE A 156 13.40 5.17 -2.58
C ILE A 156 14.18 4.88 -1.30
N THR A 157 14.35 5.87 -0.44
CA THR A 157 15.07 5.72 0.83
C THR A 157 14.13 5.69 2.04
N GLU A 158 13.03 6.42 1.97
CA GLU A 158 12.12 6.59 3.09
C GLU A 158 10.69 6.85 2.60
N ILE A 159 9.71 6.35 3.35
CA ILE A 159 8.29 6.62 3.22
C ILE A 159 7.84 7.45 4.42
N ILE A 160 7.16 8.57 4.17
CA ILE A 160 6.65 9.47 5.19
C ILE A 160 5.13 9.45 5.12
N LEU A 161 4.48 9.15 6.25
CA LEU A 161 3.03 9.19 6.40
C LEU A 161 2.70 10.39 7.29
N PRO A 162 2.17 11.49 6.72
CA PRO A 162 1.92 12.72 7.47
C PRO A 162 0.87 12.51 8.56
N GLY A 163 1.16 12.93 9.79
CA GLY A 163 0.27 12.77 10.95
C GLY A 163 -1.15 13.29 10.71
N PRO A 164 -1.34 14.51 10.16
CA PRO A 164 -2.68 15.02 9.85
C PRO A 164 -3.46 14.17 8.83
N ALA A 165 -2.76 13.33 8.05
CA ALA A 165 -3.38 12.44 7.08
C ALA A 165 -3.86 11.10 7.66
N LEU A 166 -3.56 10.75 8.91
CA LEU A 166 -3.87 9.42 9.45
C LEU A 166 -5.34 9.23 9.88
N LEU A 167 -6.12 10.30 10.05
CA LEU A 167 -7.58 10.32 10.30
C LEU A 167 -8.09 9.44 11.47
N GLY A 168 -7.25 9.02 12.39
CA GLY A 168 -7.61 8.29 13.62
C GLY A 168 -8.03 6.84 13.47
N ARG A 169 -8.84 6.46 12.47
CA ARG A 169 -9.29 5.07 12.21
C ARG A 169 -8.82 4.61 10.84
N SER A 170 -8.43 3.34 10.73
CA SER A 170 -8.06 2.78 9.44
C SER A 170 -8.30 1.28 9.37
N ALA A 171 -8.65 0.78 8.18
CA ALA A 171 -8.89 -0.64 7.94
C ALA A 171 -8.43 -1.04 6.54
N PHE A 172 -8.10 -2.31 6.39
CA PHE A 172 -7.74 -2.92 5.11
C PHE A 172 -8.48 -4.24 4.93
N ALA A 173 -9.10 -4.41 3.77
CA ALA A 173 -9.75 -5.66 3.39
C ALA A 173 -9.26 -6.14 2.02
N LYS A 174 -9.09 -7.46 1.90
CA LYS A 174 -8.59 -8.12 0.69
C LYS A 174 -9.50 -9.26 0.28
N LEU A 175 -9.86 -9.28 -0.99
CA LEU A 175 -10.52 -10.40 -1.65
C LEU A 175 -9.53 -11.07 -2.59
N GLY A 176 -9.27 -12.33 -2.36
CA GLY A 176 -8.43 -13.19 -3.19
C GLY A 176 -9.18 -14.40 -3.71
N ALA A 177 -8.49 -15.28 -4.45
CA ALA A 177 -9.06 -16.54 -4.91
C ALA A 177 -9.21 -17.59 -3.78
N ARG A 178 -8.52 -17.38 -2.67
CA ARG A 178 -8.52 -18.20 -1.45
C ARG A 178 -8.23 -17.31 -0.25
N ARG A 179 -8.48 -17.83 0.95
CA ARG A 179 -8.34 -17.05 2.18
C ARG A 179 -6.91 -16.54 2.42
N GLU A 180 -5.93 -17.38 2.17
CA GLU A 180 -4.53 -17.10 2.42
C GLU A 180 -3.67 -17.28 1.16
N LEU A 181 -2.43 -16.73 1.18
CA LEU A 181 -1.42 -16.89 0.14
C LEU A 181 -1.96 -16.59 -1.27
N THR A 182 -2.67 -15.49 -1.41
CA THR A 182 -3.31 -15.12 -2.67
C THR A 182 -2.90 -13.73 -3.12
N ILE A 183 -2.85 -13.53 -4.44
CA ILE A 183 -2.79 -12.21 -5.05
C ILE A 183 -4.18 -11.59 -4.94
N ALA A 184 -4.25 -10.31 -4.58
CA ALA A 184 -5.51 -9.59 -4.50
C ALA A 184 -6.24 -9.57 -5.85
N ARG A 185 -7.50 -9.98 -5.85
CA ARG A 185 -8.44 -9.70 -6.94
C ARG A 185 -9.14 -8.37 -6.76
N LEU A 186 -9.32 -7.96 -5.51
CA LEU A 186 -9.69 -6.63 -5.03
C LEU A 186 -9.04 -6.44 -3.65
N ASN A 187 -8.63 -5.24 -3.33
CA ASN A 187 -8.37 -4.82 -1.97
C ASN A 187 -8.84 -3.38 -1.77
N LEU A 188 -9.23 -3.06 -0.55
CA LEU A 188 -9.66 -1.73 -0.14
C LEU A 188 -8.88 -1.31 1.10
N ALA A 189 -8.46 -0.06 1.12
CA ALA A 189 -7.92 0.61 2.30
C ALA A 189 -8.80 1.81 2.62
N MET A 190 -9.26 1.90 3.86
CA MET A 190 -10.03 3.03 4.38
C MET A 190 -9.26 3.71 5.49
N LEU A 191 -9.16 5.02 5.42
CA LEU A 191 -8.81 5.90 6.54
C LEU A 191 -9.99 6.83 6.78
N ALA A 192 -10.44 6.93 8.01
CA ALA A 192 -11.59 7.75 8.35
C ALA A 192 -11.47 8.39 9.73
N ASP A 193 -11.98 9.59 9.82
CA ASP A 193 -12.36 10.20 11.08
C ASP A 193 -13.76 9.65 11.45
N TYR A 194 -13.85 8.85 12.52
CA TYR A 194 -15.10 8.21 12.92
C TYR A 194 -15.33 8.31 14.42
N HIS A 195 -16.35 9.06 14.79
CA HIS A 195 -16.70 9.34 16.17
C HIS A 195 -18.22 9.29 16.38
N HIS A 196 -18.66 8.70 17.49
CA HIS A 196 -20.07 8.65 17.90
C HIS A 196 -21.02 8.19 16.78
N GLY A 197 -20.63 7.17 16.00
CA GLY A 197 -21.44 6.62 14.92
C GLY A 197 -21.47 7.46 13.63
N ARG A 198 -20.65 8.52 13.54
CA ARG A 198 -20.59 9.43 12.38
C ARG A 198 -19.21 9.44 11.74
N PHE A 199 -19.19 9.41 10.43
CA PHE A 199 -17.99 9.67 9.64
C PHE A 199 -17.75 11.18 9.50
N GLY A 200 -16.53 11.62 9.77
CA GLY A 200 -16.00 12.91 9.35
C GLY A 200 -15.38 12.81 7.96
N ALA A 201 -14.08 13.11 7.85
CA ALA A 201 -13.34 12.87 6.62
C ALA A 201 -13.15 11.37 6.35
N VAL A 202 -13.24 10.99 5.07
CA VAL A 202 -13.03 9.61 4.62
C VAL A 202 -12.10 9.59 3.43
N ARG A 203 -11.13 8.69 3.42
CA ARG A 203 -10.35 8.34 2.24
C ARG A 203 -10.43 6.83 2.02
N LEU A 204 -10.81 6.45 0.82
CA LEU A 204 -10.99 5.07 0.39
C LEU A 204 -10.23 4.82 -0.90
N VAL A 205 -9.34 3.85 -0.89
CA VAL A 205 -8.50 3.49 -2.04
C VAL A 205 -8.70 2.03 -2.38
N ALA A 206 -8.93 1.75 -3.66
CA ALA A 206 -8.99 0.39 -4.18
C ALA A 206 -7.71 0.03 -4.94
N GLY A 207 -7.18 -1.16 -4.67
CA GLY A 207 -6.18 -1.83 -5.50
C GLY A 207 -6.80 -2.96 -6.31
N ALA A 208 -6.07 -3.45 -7.30
CA ALA A 208 -6.51 -4.44 -8.28
C ALA A 208 -7.79 -4.04 -9.05
N LEU A 209 -8.11 -2.74 -9.09
CA LEU A 209 -9.27 -2.18 -9.80
C LEU A 209 -8.84 -1.36 -11.03
N GLY A 210 -7.78 -1.73 -11.68
CA GLY A 210 -7.22 -1.02 -12.82
C GLY A 210 -5.71 -1.21 -12.88
N PRO A 211 -5.00 -0.45 -13.71
CA PRO A 211 -3.56 -0.55 -13.84
C PRO A 211 -2.81 -0.02 -12.60
N ARG A 212 -3.44 0.86 -11.82
CA ARG A 212 -2.91 1.43 -10.57
C ARG A 212 -4.00 1.47 -9.51
N PRO A 213 -3.65 1.39 -8.21
CA PRO A 213 -4.57 1.70 -7.13
C PRO A 213 -5.10 3.12 -7.26
N ARG A 214 -6.36 3.35 -6.88
CA ARG A 214 -7.03 4.63 -7.06
C ARG A 214 -7.99 4.96 -5.92
N ARG A 215 -8.16 6.23 -5.66
CA ARG A 215 -9.21 6.73 -4.75
C ARG A 215 -10.60 6.47 -5.33
N LEU A 216 -11.58 6.35 -4.44
CA LEU A 216 -13.00 6.10 -4.78
C LEU A 216 -13.87 7.28 -4.28
N PRO A 217 -13.81 8.44 -4.95
CA PRO A 217 -14.38 9.68 -4.43
C PRO A 217 -15.90 9.63 -4.25
N ARG A 218 -16.65 8.90 -5.07
CA ARG A 218 -18.11 8.73 -4.88
C ARG A 218 -18.42 7.95 -3.61
N ALA A 219 -17.66 6.90 -3.34
CA ALA A 219 -17.85 6.10 -2.13
C ALA A 219 -17.40 6.87 -0.87
N GLU A 220 -16.35 7.68 -0.96
CA GLU A 220 -15.94 8.60 0.10
C GLU A 220 -17.04 9.62 0.41
N ALA A 221 -17.60 10.26 -0.61
CA ALA A 221 -18.68 11.25 -0.46
C ALA A 221 -19.97 10.63 0.13
N ALA A 222 -20.25 9.35 -0.15
CA ALA A 222 -21.41 8.66 0.41
C ALA A 222 -21.30 8.41 1.92
N LEU A 223 -20.08 8.43 2.48
CA LEU A 223 -19.85 8.25 3.92
C LEU A 223 -19.52 9.57 4.64
N ALA A 224 -18.80 10.48 3.99
CA ALA A 224 -18.30 11.70 4.62
C ALA A 224 -19.46 12.55 5.20
N GLY A 225 -19.34 12.88 6.51
CA GLY A 225 -20.34 13.64 7.25
C GLY A 225 -21.59 12.86 7.62
N GLN A 226 -21.73 11.58 7.26
CA GLN A 226 -22.94 10.79 7.48
C GLN A 226 -22.89 9.99 8.79
N VAL A 227 -24.07 9.76 9.37
CA VAL A 227 -24.25 8.78 10.44
C VAL A 227 -24.29 7.40 9.81
N LEU A 228 -23.60 6.45 10.41
CA LEU A 228 -23.62 5.05 9.99
C LEU A 228 -24.98 4.43 10.30
N ASN A 229 -25.76 4.14 9.26
CA ASN A 229 -27.07 3.48 9.33
C ASN A 229 -27.31 2.69 8.02
N PRO A 230 -28.40 1.88 7.93
CA PRO A 230 -28.67 1.08 6.73
C PRO A 230 -28.82 1.89 5.44
N ALA A 231 -29.36 3.12 5.50
CA ALA A 231 -29.50 3.98 4.32
C ALA A 231 -28.13 4.46 3.81
N THR A 232 -27.27 4.93 4.71
CA THR A 232 -25.89 5.34 4.40
C THR A 232 -25.08 4.16 3.82
N LEU A 233 -25.21 2.96 4.39
CA LEU A 233 -24.54 1.77 3.87
C LEU A 233 -25.02 1.42 2.45
N ARG A 234 -26.32 1.45 2.18
CA ARG A 234 -26.85 1.21 0.83
C ARG A 234 -26.30 2.22 -0.19
N ALA A 235 -26.28 3.51 0.17
CA ALA A 235 -25.72 4.55 -0.69
C ALA A 235 -24.22 4.32 -0.96
N TYR A 236 -23.47 3.96 0.06
CA TYR A 236 -22.04 3.61 -0.04
C TYR A 236 -21.80 2.41 -0.97
N LEU A 237 -22.57 1.32 -0.81
CA LEU A 237 -22.43 0.13 -1.65
C LEU A 237 -22.80 0.41 -3.11
N ALA A 238 -23.83 1.22 -3.36
CA ALA A 238 -24.18 1.68 -4.70
C ALA A 238 -23.04 2.52 -5.32
N ALA A 239 -22.45 3.42 -4.53
CA ALA A 239 -21.31 4.23 -4.96
C ALA A 239 -20.08 3.35 -5.28
N LEU A 240 -19.76 2.34 -4.47
CA LEU A 240 -18.69 1.38 -4.76
C LEU A 240 -18.91 0.66 -6.09
N THR A 241 -20.14 0.23 -6.37
CA THR A 241 -20.49 -0.42 -7.64
C THR A 241 -20.23 0.50 -8.81
N ALA A 242 -20.69 1.77 -8.73
CA ALA A 242 -20.48 2.79 -9.76
C ALA A 242 -18.99 3.12 -9.98
N GLU A 243 -18.16 3.09 -8.90
CA GLU A 243 -16.71 3.27 -9.02
C GLU A 243 -16.06 2.13 -9.80
N VAL A 244 -16.49 0.88 -9.60
CA VAL A 244 -16.00 -0.27 -10.37
C VAL A 244 -16.36 -0.13 -11.84
N GLU A 245 -17.59 0.24 -12.14
CA GLU A 245 -18.09 0.44 -13.52
C GLU A 245 -17.30 1.52 -14.26
N THR A 246 -16.97 2.61 -13.56
CA THR A 246 -16.14 3.69 -14.11
C THR A 246 -14.67 3.26 -14.29
N ALA A 247 -14.13 2.45 -13.39
CA ALA A 247 -12.72 2.09 -13.39
C ALA A 247 -12.35 1.07 -14.48
N ILE A 248 -13.23 0.12 -14.79
CA ILE A 248 -12.96 -1.01 -15.69
C ILE A 248 -14.12 -1.31 -16.66
N PRO A 249 -14.68 -0.33 -17.37
CA PRO A 249 -15.96 -0.45 -18.09
C PRO A 249 -15.99 -1.57 -19.14
N SER A 250 -14.87 -1.87 -19.76
CA SER A 250 -14.75 -2.86 -20.85
C SER A 250 -14.02 -4.15 -20.46
N ARG A 251 -13.69 -4.35 -19.17
CA ARG A 251 -12.96 -5.55 -18.75
C ARG A 251 -13.91 -6.70 -18.42
N ALA A 252 -13.55 -7.93 -18.80
CA ALA A 252 -14.29 -9.14 -18.44
C ALA A 252 -14.51 -9.30 -16.93
N ALA A 253 -13.63 -8.73 -16.12
CA ALA A 253 -13.75 -8.75 -14.66
C ALA A 253 -14.84 -7.82 -14.10
N LEU A 254 -15.44 -6.93 -14.89
CA LEU A 254 -16.45 -5.96 -14.44
C LEU A 254 -17.62 -6.66 -13.75
N THR A 255 -18.21 -7.67 -14.42
CA THR A 255 -19.45 -8.32 -13.96
C THR A 255 -19.33 -8.87 -12.55
N TRP A 256 -18.21 -9.52 -12.22
CA TRP A 256 -18.03 -10.06 -10.89
C TRP A 256 -17.50 -9.02 -9.89
N LYS A 257 -16.59 -8.11 -10.29
CA LYS A 257 -15.99 -7.12 -9.38
C LYS A 257 -17.01 -6.13 -8.83
N ARG A 258 -17.99 -5.71 -9.65
CA ARG A 258 -19.05 -4.81 -9.20
C ARG A 258 -19.93 -5.40 -8.10
N ARG A 259 -20.07 -6.74 -8.06
CA ARG A 259 -20.77 -7.44 -6.98
C ARG A 259 -19.85 -7.71 -5.80
N ALA A 260 -18.64 -8.19 -6.09
CA ALA A 260 -17.67 -8.63 -5.10
C ALA A 260 -17.11 -7.48 -4.23
N ILE A 261 -17.13 -6.22 -4.72
CA ILE A 261 -16.60 -5.07 -3.97
C ILE A 261 -17.38 -4.77 -2.69
N ALA A 262 -18.63 -5.19 -2.61
CA ALA A 262 -19.46 -5.03 -1.43
C ALA A 262 -18.84 -5.71 -0.20
N GLY A 263 -18.29 -6.91 -0.33
CA GLY A 263 -17.67 -7.64 0.76
C GLY A 263 -16.50 -6.88 1.42
N PRO A 264 -15.42 -6.56 0.69
CA PRO A 264 -14.37 -5.70 1.22
C PRO A 264 -14.86 -4.33 1.66
N GLY A 265 -15.87 -3.76 0.99
CA GLY A 265 -16.49 -2.50 1.36
C GLY A 265 -17.13 -2.52 2.75
N LEU A 266 -17.92 -3.55 3.03
CA LEU A 266 -18.53 -3.74 4.36
C LEU A 266 -17.46 -4.04 5.42
N ALA A 267 -16.45 -4.86 5.08
CA ALA A 267 -15.39 -5.22 6.00
C ALA A 267 -14.59 -3.99 6.50
N VAL A 268 -14.21 -3.07 5.62
CA VAL A 268 -13.47 -1.87 6.06
C VAL A 268 -14.35 -0.90 6.86
N VAL A 269 -15.66 -0.81 6.56
CA VAL A 269 -16.60 -0.01 7.35
C VAL A 269 -16.79 -0.62 8.74
N ALA A 270 -16.98 -1.93 8.82
CA ALA A 270 -17.16 -2.65 10.09
C ALA A 270 -15.92 -2.46 10.99
N ASP A 271 -14.74 -2.65 10.45
CA ASP A 271 -13.46 -2.52 11.18
C ASP A 271 -13.24 -1.08 11.68
N VAL A 272 -13.47 -0.06 10.83
CA VAL A 272 -13.40 1.36 11.20
C VAL A 272 -14.42 1.70 12.28
N ALA A 273 -15.64 1.16 12.19
CA ALA A 273 -16.70 1.39 13.16
C ALA A 273 -16.52 0.59 14.48
N GLY A 274 -15.64 -0.42 14.49
CA GLY A 274 -15.48 -1.34 15.61
C GLY A 274 -16.69 -2.26 15.79
N LEU A 275 -17.32 -2.65 14.68
CA LEU A 275 -18.49 -3.52 14.62
C LEU A 275 -18.14 -4.88 14.02
N ALA A 276 -18.83 -5.92 14.43
CA ALA A 276 -18.75 -7.23 13.77
C ALA A 276 -19.60 -7.23 12.49
N LEU A 277 -19.21 -8.02 11.47
CA LEU A 277 -19.95 -8.09 10.19
C LEU A 277 -21.33 -8.76 10.29
N ASP A 278 -21.57 -9.52 11.34
CA ASP A 278 -22.88 -10.12 11.70
C ASP A 278 -23.75 -9.17 12.53
N ALA A 279 -23.35 -7.93 12.76
CA ALA A 279 -24.19 -6.94 13.41
C ALA A 279 -25.45 -6.67 12.57
N PRO A 280 -26.64 -6.45 13.20
CA PRO A 280 -27.92 -6.25 12.51
C PRO A 280 -27.88 -5.13 11.47
N LEU A 281 -26.99 -4.16 11.64
CA LEU A 281 -26.77 -3.07 10.70
C LEU A 281 -26.34 -3.57 9.30
N PHE A 282 -25.46 -4.57 9.25
CA PHE A 282 -24.93 -5.11 8.00
C PHE A 282 -25.90 -6.14 7.38
N GLU A 283 -26.62 -6.92 8.19
CA GLU A 283 -27.67 -7.82 7.73
C GLU A 283 -28.78 -7.08 6.97
N ALA A 284 -29.12 -5.86 7.39
CA ALA A 284 -30.15 -5.03 6.76
C ALA A 284 -29.77 -4.53 5.34
N VAL A 285 -28.56 -4.78 4.86
CA VAL A 285 -28.06 -4.31 3.55
C VAL A 285 -27.39 -5.44 2.72
N ALA A 286 -27.24 -6.64 3.31
CA ALA A 286 -26.76 -7.84 2.62
C ALA A 286 -27.90 -8.43 1.75
#